data_e07bd9b273c696a7f47f6e3ef5273af1
#
_entry.id   e07bd9b273c696a7f47f6e3ef5273af1
#
_cell.length_a   1.000
_cell.length_b   1.000
_cell.length_c   1.000
_cell.angle_alpha   90.00
_cell.angle_beta   90.00
_cell.angle_gamma   90.00
#
_symmetry.space_group_name_H-M   'P 1'
#
loop_
_entity.id
_entity.type
_entity.pdbx_description
1 polymer ?
#
loop_
_entity_poly.entity_id
_entity_poly.type
_entity_poly.pdbx_seq_one_letter_code
_entity_poly.pdbx_strand_id
1 'polypeptide(L)'
;MNYNQSCAAKGEHYGGRHRHLHHRSMQRAAVNVYKTENSFEMLLFAPGRIKEHFHLDVKGNELTVSYTPPEGFARPDWIVREYSRGGFVRSFELDESVDAEHIAARYADGVLHISMPVIAGKESVKQEISVS
;
A
#
# COMPACT_ATOMS: atom_id res chain seq x y z
N MET A 1 -0.16 10.67 -1.00
CA MET A 1 -0.31 11.27 -1.96
C MET A 1 -0.55 11.65 -2.71
N ASN A 2 -0.35 11.41 -2.34
CA ASN A 2 -0.62 12.05 -3.29
C ASN A 2 -0.47 12.07 -4.12
N TYR A 3 -0.22 11.77 -4.08
CA TYR A 3 -0.21 12.28 -5.17
C TYR A 3 -0.16 12.57 -5.71
N ASN A 4 0.13 12.50 -5.39
CA ASN A 4 0.03 13.18 -6.19
C ASN A 4 0.04 13.53 -6.61
N GLN A 5 0.38 13.51 -6.48
CA GLN A 5 0.30 14.17 -7.17
C GLN A 5 0.48 14.56 -7.62
N SER A 6 0.93 14.64 -7.35
CA SER A 6 1.05 15.23 -8.06
C SER A 6 1.18 15.63 -8.40
N CYS A 7 1.73 15.91 -8.37
CA CYS A 7 1.97 16.53 -9.02
C CYS A 7 2.15 17.13 -9.17
N ALA A 8 2.70 17.38 -8.95
CA ALA A 8 2.90 18.13 -9.30
C ALA A 8 2.93 18.91 -9.15
N ALA A 9 3.22 19.28 -8.89
CA ALA A 9 3.20 20.06 -8.98
C ALA A 9 3.28 20.81 -8.67
N LYS A 10 3.63 21.18 -8.54
CA LYS A 10 3.68 22.08 -8.44
C LYS A 10 4.25 22.36 -8.55
N GLY A 11 4.68 22.50 -8.22
CA GLY A 11 5.26 22.72 -8.52
C GLY A 11 5.89 22.83 -8.15
N GLU A 12 6.33 23.11 -8.06
CA GLU A 12 6.82 23.22 -7.94
C GLU A 12 7.32 23.14 -7.65
N HIS A 13 7.86 23.61 -7.38
CA HIS A 13 8.22 23.80 -7.30
C HIS A 13 8.57 23.43 -7.12
N TYR A 14 9.01 23.63 -6.96
CA TYR A 14 9.46 23.01 -6.95
C TYR A 14 10.44 22.43 -7.55
N GLY A 15 11.18 22.28 -7.75
CA GLY A 15 12.46 22.10 -8.30
C GLY A 15 13.00 20.71 -8.24
N GLY A 16 14.26 20.52 -7.84
CA GLY A 16 14.91 19.24 -7.83
C GLY A 16 14.17 18.15 -7.07
N ARG A 17 13.37 18.55 -6.17
CA ARG A 17 12.60 17.63 -5.39
C ARG A 17 11.66 16.76 -6.21
N HIS A 18 11.19 17.31 -7.31
CA HIS A 18 10.26 16.56 -8.17
C HIS A 18 10.90 15.33 -8.78
N ARG A 19 12.17 15.38 -9.05
CA ARG A 19 12.87 14.25 -9.62
C ARG A 19 12.85 13.07 -8.68
N HIS A 20 13.00 13.32 -7.39
CA HIS A 20 12.98 12.25 -6.41
C HIS A 20 11.63 11.57 -6.36
N LEU A 21 10.56 12.34 -6.51
CA LEU A 21 9.23 11.77 -6.50
C LEU A 21 9.02 10.86 -7.69
N HIS A 22 9.54 11.22 -8.84
CA HIS A 22 9.44 10.34 -10.01
C HIS A 22 10.13 9.01 -9.78
N HIS A 23 11.33 9.05 -9.24
CA HIS A 23 12.06 7.82 -8.99
C HIS A 23 11.31 6.93 -8.01
N ARG A 24 10.77 7.53 -6.97
CA ARG A 24 10.06 6.75 -5.98
C ARG A 24 8.78 6.15 -6.53
N SER A 25 8.10 6.84 -7.40
CA SER A 25 6.84 6.33 -7.95
C SER A 25 7.06 5.07 -8.78
N MET A 26 8.22 4.91 -9.41
CA MET A 26 8.53 3.71 -10.16
C MET A 26 8.64 2.48 -9.27
N GLN A 27 9.05 2.65 -8.03
CA GLN A 27 9.28 1.54 -7.12
C GLN A 27 8.15 1.36 -6.13
N ARG A 28 7.22 2.25 -6.14
CA ARG A 28 6.15 2.25 -5.17
C ARG A 28 4.98 1.44 -5.68
N ALA A 29 4.52 0.52 -4.87
CA ALA A 29 3.32 -0.24 -5.20
C ALA A 29 2.10 0.63 -4.94
N ALA A 30 1.20 0.69 -5.90
CA ALA A 30 -0.03 1.45 -5.75
C ALA A 30 -1.00 0.70 -4.83
N VAL A 31 -1.79 1.46 -4.08
CA VAL A 31 -2.66 0.88 -3.07
C VAL A 31 -4.06 1.46 -3.20
N ASN A 32 -5.05 0.58 -3.12
CA ASN A 32 -6.44 0.97 -2.93
C ASN A 32 -6.91 0.39 -1.61
N VAL A 33 -7.67 1.18 -0.86
CA VAL A 33 -8.22 0.71 0.41
C VAL A 33 -9.72 1.01 0.39
N TYR A 34 -10.51 0.01 0.77
CA TYR A 34 -11.93 0.23 0.95
C TYR A 34 -12.38 -0.37 2.27
N LYS A 35 -13.55 0.03 2.70
CA LYS A 35 -14.07 -0.37 3.99
C LYS A 35 -15.38 -1.12 3.80
N THR A 36 -15.53 -2.22 4.54
CA THR A 36 -16.79 -2.93 4.64
C THR A 36 -17.39 -2.64 6.01
N GLU A 37 -18.50 -3.27 6.33
CA GLU A 37 -19.12 -3.07 7.64
C GLU A 37 -18.23 -3.54 8.78
N ASN A 38 -17.38 -4.55 8.53
CA ASN A 38 -16.62 -5.16 9.60
C ASN A 38 -15.13 -5.31 9.27
N SER A 39 -14.64 -4.66 8.22
CA SER A 39 -13.22 -4.78 7.88
C SER A 39 -12.75 -3.61 7.03
N PHE A 40 -11.44 -3.44 6.98
CA PHE A 40 -10.77 -2.63 5.98
C PHE A 40 -10.06 -3.58 5.04
N GLU A 41 -10.15 -3.31 3.73
CA GLU A 41 -9.54 -4.17 2.72
C GLU A 41 -8.56 -3.37 1.91
N MET A 42 -7.32 -3.84 1.84
CA MET A 42 -6.28 -3.15 1.10
C MET A 42 -5.84 -3.99 -0.08
N LEU A 43 -5.77 -3.36 -1.24
CA LEU A 43 -5.26 -3.98 -2.45
C LEU A 43 -3.96 -3.28 -2.82
N LEU A 44 -2.87 -4.01 -2.73
CA LEU A 44 -1.56 -3.47 -3.06
C LEU A 44 -1.12 -4.10 -4.37
N PHE A 45 -1.01 -3.28 -5.41
CA PHE A 45 -0.76 -3.75 -6.76
C PHE A 45 0.73 -3.91 -6.98
N ALA A 46 1.16 -5.15 -7.08
CA ALA A 46 2.59 -5.47 -7.17
C ALA A 46 2.82 -6.68 -8.06
N PRO A 47 2.48 -6.57 -9.35
CA PRO A 47 2.67 -7.72 -10.25
C PRO A 47 4.14 -8.05 -10.44
N GLY A 48 4.39 -9.32 -10.79
CA GLY A 48 5.74 -9.76 -11.10
C GLY A 48 6.62 -10.00 -9.88
N ARG A 49 6.02 -10.19 -8.72
CA ARG A 49 6.78 -10.43 -7.49
C ARG A 49 6.58 -11.85 -6.99
N ILE A 50 7.44 -12.23 -6.07
CA ILE A 50 7.44 -13.56 -5.47
C ILE A 50 6.77 -13.47 -4.11
N LYS A 51 5.73 -14.26 -3.93
CA LYS A 51 4.90 -14.23 -2.72
C LYS A 51 5.73 -14.33 -1.43
N GLU A 52 6.71 -15.19 -1.42
CA GLU A 52 7.50 -15.45 -0.21
C GLU A 52 8.41 -14.30 0.19
N HIS A 53 8.56 -13.31 -0.66
CA HIS A 53 9.45 -12.19 -0.39
C HIS A 53 8.72 -10.94 0.11
N PHE A 54 7.41 -11.04 0.31
CA PHE A 54 6.66 -9.98 0.97
C PHE A 54 6.75 -10.15 2.48
N HIS A 55 6.85 -9.05 3.17
CA HIS A 55 6.85 -9.04 4.63
C HIS A 55 5.85 -8.03 5.13
N LEU A 56 5.01 -8.45 6.06
CA LEU A 56 4.06 -7.57 6.70
C LEU A 56 4.38 -7.54 8.19
N ASP A 57 4.36 -6.36 8.76
CA ASP A 57 4.66 -6.19 10.17
C ASP A 57 3.72 -5.13 10.76
N VAL A 58 3.21 -5.41 11.95
CA VAL A 58 2.34 -4.46 12.64
C VAL A 58 3.01 -4.09 13.95
N LYS A 59 3.20 -2.80 14.15
CA LYS A 59 3.81 -2.29 15.36
C LYS A 59 2.92 -1.17 15.88
N GLY A 60 2.28 -1.42 17.02
CA GLY A 60 1.28 -0.49 17.49
C GLY A 60 0.12 -0.46 16.52
N ASN A 61 -0.14 0.71 15.97
CA ASN A 61 -1.19 0.86 14.95
C ASN A 61 -0.62 1.16 13.57
N GLU A 62 0.62 0.76 13.33
CA GLU A 62 1.25 0.98 12.03
C GLU A 62 1.50 -0.35 11.35
N LEU A 63 0.99 -0.47 10.13
CA LEU A 63 1.25 -1.63 9.28
C LEU A 63 2.34 -1.27 8.28
N THR A 64 3.38 -2.08 8.24
CA THR A 64 4.46 -1.91 7.28
C THR A 64 4.45 -3.08 6.33
N VAL A 65 4.40 -2.78 5.04
CA VAL A 65 4.46 -3.78 3.98
C VAL A 65 5.74 -3.56 3.22
N SER A 66 6.54 -4.60 3.08
CA SER A 66 7.79 -4.49 2.35
C SER A 66 7.98 -5.68 1.44
N TYR A 67 8.80 -5.47 0.44
CA TYR A 67 9.17 -6.51 -0.51
C TYR A 67 10.67 -6.42 -0.78
N THR A 68 11.33 -7.56 -0.69
CA THR A 68 12.76 -7.66 -1.00
C THR A 68 12.91 -8.62 -2.17
N PRO A 69 13.48 -8.16 -3.31
CA PRO A 69 13.67 -9.06 -4.45
C PRO A 69 14.63 -10.19 -4.11
N PRO A 70 14.49 -11.33 -4.77
CA PRO A 70 15.42 -12.44 -4.53
C PRO A 70 16.84 -12.09 -4.99
N GLU A 71 17.82 -12.68 -4.32
CA GLU A 71 19.20 -12.51 -4.72
C GLU A 71 19.44 -13.18 -6.08
N GLY A 72 20.38 -12.63 -6.82
CA GLY A 72 20.69 -13.15 -8.15
C GLY A 72 19.67 -12.79 -9.21
N PHE A 73 18.78 -11.87 -8.88
CA PHE A 73 17.78 -11.40 -9.84
C PHE A 73 18.49 -10.75 -11.03
N ALA A 74 18.22 -11.27 -12.22
CA ALA A 74 18.87 -10.79 -13.43
C ALA A 74 18.52 -9.33 -13.70
N ARG A 75 19.54 -8.57 -14.08
CA ARG A 75 19.35 -7.15 -14.42
C ARG A 75 19.69 -6.98 -15.89
N PRO A 76 18.68 -7.05 -16.76
CA PRO A 76 18.94 -6.83 -18.18
C PRO A 76 19.25 -5.37 -18.48
N ASP A 77 19.78 -5.15 -19.66
CA ASP A 77 20.00 -3.80 -20.17
C ASP A 77 18.67 -3.28 -20.72
N TRP A 78 18.02 -2.46 -19.93
CA TRP A 78 16.71 -1.94 -20.32
C TRP A 78 16.83 -0.89 -21.42
N ILE A 79 16.11 -1.07 -22.50
CA ILE A 79 15.97 -0.02 -23.50
C ILE A 79 14.82 0.91 -23.10
N VAL A 80 13.73 0.31 -22.62
CA VAL A 80 12.59 1.05 -22.06
C VAL A 80 12.19 0.35 -20.78
N ARG A 81 11.96 1.10 -19.75
CA ARG A 81 11.52 0.53 -18.48
C ARG A 81 10.50 1.45 -17.84
N GLU A 82 9.27 0.98 -17.79
CA GLU A 82 8.18 1.72 -17.17
C GLU A 82 7.68 1.10 -15.88
N TYR A 83 8.11 -0.14 -15.60
CA TYR A 83 7.69 -0.82 -14.39
C TYR A 83 8.88 -1.48 -13.74
N SER A 84 8.98 -1.36 -12.42
CA SER A 84 10.04 -1.97 -11.64
C SER A 84 9.48 -3.05 -10.73
N ARG A 85 10.12 -4.22 -10.73
CA ARG A 85 9.79 -5.29 -9.79
C ARG A 85 10.72 -5.24 -8.57
N GLY A 86 11.30 -4.08 -8.33
CA GLY A 86 12.23 -3.91 -7.22
C GLY A 86 11.55 -3.89 -5.87
N GLY A 87 12.37 -3.72 -4.85
CA GLY A 87 11.88 -3.67 -3.48
C GLY A 87 11.16 -2.38 -3.15
N PHE A 88 10.37 -2.45 -2.12
CA PHE A 88 9.67 -1.25 -1.63
C PHE A 88 9.33 -1.44 -0.16
N VAL A 89 9.05 -0.32 0.48
CA VAL A 89 8.53 -0.30 1.84
C VAL A 89 7.41 0.71 1.87
N ARG A 90 6.25 0.31 2.36
CA ARG A 90 5.14 1.21 2.56
C ARG A 90 4.58 1.03 3.95
N SER A 91 4.27 2.13 4.61
CA SER A 91 3.71 2.10 5.96
C SER A 91 2.36 2.79 5.96
N PHE A 92 1.44 2.24 6.73
CA PHE A 92 0.07 2.72 6.81
C PHE A 92 -0.36 2.81 8.26
N GLU A 93 -0.97 3.90 8.61
CA GLU A 93 -1.53 4.05 9.94
C GLU A 93 -2.89 3.36 9.98
N LEU A 94 -3.06 2.45 10.91
CA LEU A 94 -4.31 1.69 11.03
C LEU A 94 -5.27 2.43 11.95
N ASP A 95 -6.55 2.33 11.62
CA ASP A 95 -7.59 2.80 12.52
C ASP A 95 -7.52 1.96 13.80
N GLU A 96 -7.78 2.57 14.93
CA GLU A 96 -7.67 1.88 16.21
C GLU A 96 -8.72 0.77 16.36
N SER A 97 -9.74 0.75 15.51
CA SER A 97 -10.73 -0.32 15.54
C SER A 97 -10.24 -1.61 14.86
N VAL A 98 -9.08 -1.58 14.21
CA VAL A 98 -8.56 -2.76 13.53
C VAL A 98 -8.05 -3.78 14.53
N ASP A 99 -8.44 -5.03 14.30
CA ASP A 99 -7.95 -6.15 15.11
C ASP A 99 -6.64 -6.64 14.50
N ALA A 100 -5.54 -6.13 15.02
CA ALA A 100 -4.23 -6.39 14.44
C ALA A 100 -3.82 -7.85 14.52
N GLU A 101 -4.39 -8.62 15.43
CA GLU A 101 -4.02 -10.02 15.57
C GLU A 101 -4.67 -10.91 14.51
N HIS A 102 -5.66 -10.38 13.80
CA HIS A 102 -6.40 -11.16 12.81
C HIS A 102 -6.24 -10.62 11.40
N ILE A 103 -5.22 -9.83 11.16
CA ILE A 103 -4.90 -9.36 9.82
C ILE A 103 -4.44 -10.55 8.99
N ALA A 104 -4.98 -10.67 7.79
CA ALA A 104 -4.63 -11.74 6.88
C ALA A 104 -4.22 -11.17 5.54
N ALA A 105 -3.34 -11.86 4.85
CA ALA A 105 -2.87 -11.38 3.55
C ALA A 105 -2.72 -12.54 2.59
N ARG A 106 -2.98 -12.29 1.31
CA ARG A 106 -2.73 -13.25 0.26
C ARG A 106 -2.29 -12.53 -1.00
N TYR A 107 -1.45 -13.18 -1.77
CA TYR A 107 -0.96 -12.63 -3.02
C TYR A 107 -1.47 -13.50 -4.17
N ALA A 108 -2.21 -12.88 -5.08
CA ALA A 108 -2.77 -13.57 -6.23
C ALA A 108 -2.96 -12.59 -7.36
N ASP A 109 -2.68 -13.03 -8.57
CA ASP A 109 -2.89 -12.23 -9.78
C ASP A 109 -2.21 -10.87 -9.72
N GLY A 110 -1.03 -10.81 -9.11
CA GLY A 110 -0.26 -9.58 -9.02
C GLY A 110 -0.74 -8.59 -7.97
N VAL A 111 -1.66 -9.00 -7.12
CA VAL A 111 -2.23 -8.14 -6.09
C VAL A 111 -2.03 -8.77 -4.72
N LEU A 112 -1.44 -8.01 -3.82
CA LEU A 112 -1.37 -8.41 -2.41
C LEU A 112 -2.63 -7.89 -1.72
N HIS A 113 -3.49 -8.79 -1.32
CA HIS A 113 -4.76 -8.45 -0.69
C HIS A 113 -4.61 -8.60 0.82
N ILE A 114 -4.79 -7.51 1.54
CA ILE A 114 -4.66 -7.50 3.00
C ILE A 114 -6.02 -7.19 3.59
N SER A 115 -6.52 -8.12 4.40
CA SER A 115 -7.81 -7.99 5.05
C SER A 115 -7.57 -7.65 6.52
N MET A 116 -8.17 -6.57 6.98
CA MET A 116 -7.97 -6.06 8.33
C MET A 116 -9.32 -5.97 9.03
N PRO A 117 -9.67 -7.02 9.79
CA PRO A 117 -10.97 -7.02 10.44
C PRO A 117 -11.04 -5.99 11.56
N VAL A 118 -12.25 -5.55 11.86
CA VAL A 118 -12.52 -4.60 12.93
C VAL A 118 -12.85 -5.39 14.19
N ILE A 119 -12.36 -4.89 15.33
CA ILE A 119 -12.63 -5.52 16.62
C ILE A 119 -14.14 -5.55 16.85
N ALA A 120 -14.63 -6.72 17.32
CA ALA A 120 -16.05 -6.90 17.57
C ALA A 120 -16.54 -5.81 18.53
N GLY A 121 -17.65 -5.17 18.18
CA GLY A 121 -18.19 -4.08 18.94
C GLY A 121 -17.70 -2.71 18.52
N LYS A 122 -16.71 -2.67 17.62
CA LYS A 122 -16.20 -1.40 17.09
C LYS A 122 -16.49 -1.24 15.60
N GLU A 123 -17.40 -2.06 15.09
CA GLU A 123 -17.82 -1.94 13.70
C GLU A 123 -18.51 -0.59 13.48
N SER A 124 -18.46 -0.14 12.24
CA SER A 124 -19.12 1.10 11.88
C SER A 124 -20.61 1.02 12.16
N VAL A 125 -21.11 1.97 12.91
CA VAL A 125 -22.54 2.07 13.15
C VAL A 125 -23.10 3.08 12.16
N LYS A 126 -24.05 2.63 11.37
CA LYS A 126 -24.75 3.50 10.47
C LYS A 126 -25.79 4.22 11.27
N GLN A 127 -25.61 5.50 11.42
CA GLN A 127 -26.54 6.30 12.21
C GLN A 127 -27.16 7.36 11.32
N GLU A 128 -28.46 7.34 11.26
CA GLU A 128 -29.20 8.31 10.49
C GLU A 128 -29.78 9.34 11.47
N ILE A 129 -29.46 10.60 11.22
CA ILE A 129 -29.91 11.67 12.07
C ILE A 129 -31.07 12.39 11.39
N SER A 130 -32.21 12.38 12.04
CA SER A 130 -33.37 13.08 11.52
C SER A 130 -33.25 14.56 11.80
N VAL A 131 -33.55 15.37 10.80
CA VAL A 131 -33.59 16.83 10.96
C VAL A 131 -35.01 17.22 11.22
N SER A 132 -35.24 17.91 12.33
CA SER A 132 -36.57 18.40 12.69
C SER A 132 -36.69 19.90 12.49
#